data_7d0cc781ddbf3fa8acfa619abb110dfc
#
_entry.id   7d0cc781ddbf3fa8acfa619abb110dfc
#
_cell.length_a   1.000
_cell.length_b   1.000
_cell.length_c   1.000
_cell.angle_alpha   90.00
_cell.angle_beta   90.00
_cell.angle_gamma   90.00
#
_symmetry.space_group_name_H-M   'P 1'
#
loop_
_entity.id
_entity.type
_entity.pdbx_description
1 polymer ?
#
loop_
_entity_poly.entity_id
_entity_poly.type
_entity_poly.pdbx_seq_one_letter_code
_entity_poly.pdbx_strand_id
1 'polypeptide(L)'
;MIFNIKPELEEKLDELIELFSTMNPTEALEQISFLIFLKRLEEEDNKKANDALLEEKDFDSIFKDNEGCQWSKWANMSADAIIKQVRDVVFPFIRTLHDESFIYAKYLKNATFNIENPQTLVQAVKIINLEELNKKDSFTDGLIYKYLLSRLNIEGQNKQYKTPDHIVHLMIELVKPTVDDSICDPTCATGNFLEACYQHILKQNSSPEFIKKDEYGNVYDLKGDKLENKWDKFNKNTFYGFNVSQSMTRVAIMNLMMHGLQNPNIQQIDTLSRQYEEANKYSLIICNPPFNNKVNTSDIRTDFTVTAKKSIYYYLELIFNLLTIGGRCAVIVPEGIAFGIKKNEKKVKELLMNYARLDAVIKLHLKIFQPFGKDISTNILVFTKGEPTEKVWFYEMESDGYTIDKKRTKIDGWGDIPDIIEKFNKRDIEDFSDRTKKCFFVTFEEIKKENYDLSFNKYKIIRYEEINFGDPKELIQKIINFEEQILNTSKEVEKLLNGERENNA
;
A
#
# COMPACT_ATOMS: atom_id res chain seq x y z
N MET A 1 -2.06 -4.32 8.20
CA MET A 1 -1.85 -3.91 9.61
C MET A 1 -2.51 -2.56 9.78
N ILE A 2 -3.36 -2.39 10.78
CA ILE A 2 -3.80 -1.07 11.18
C ILE A 2 -2.67 -0.56 12.05
N PHE A 3 -2.04 0.53 11.62
CA PHE A 3 -1.02 1.16 12.43
C PHE A 3 -1.73 1.97 13.52
N ASN A 4 -1.70 1.46 14.72
CA ASN A 4 -2.09 2.23 15.90
C ASN A 4 -0.83 2.89 16.45
N ILE A 5 -0.78 4.19 16.38
CA ILE A 5 0.27 5.03 16.98
C ILE A 5 -0.23 5.44 18.36
N LYS A 6 0.70 5.70 19.30
CA LYS A 6 0.34 6.25 20.61
C LYS A 6 -0.37 7.60 20.44
N PRO A 7 -1.47 7.87 21.15
CA PRO A 7 -2.21 9.12 21.01
C PRO A 7 -1.33 10.37 21.18
N GLU A 8 -0.35 10.33 22.11
CA GLU A 8 0.55 11.45 22.34
C GLU A 8 1.46 11.71 21.12
N LEU A 9 1.91 10.64 20.44
CA LEU A 9 2.72 10.75 19.23
C LEU A 9 1.86 11.21 18.05
N GLU A 10 0.62 10.73 17.96
CA GLU A 10 -0.37 11.16 16.94
C GLU A 10 -0.60 12.67 17.02
N GLU A 11 -0.87 13.21 18.23
CA GLU A 11 -1.05 14.64 18.46
C GLU A 11 0.17 15.46 17.99
N LYS A 12 1.37 15.01 18.29
CA LYS A 12 2.60 15.71 17.90
C LYS A 12 2.88 15.64 16.40
N LEU A 13 2.53 14.56 15.75
CA LEU A 13 2.62 14.45 14.30
C LEU A 13 1.56 15.31 13.60
N ASP A 14 0.36 15.42 14.15
CA ASP A 14 -0.67 16.32 13.64
C ASP A 14 -0.26 17.79 13.80
N GLU A 15 0.31 18.19 14.96
CA GLU A 15 0.92 19.52 15.14
C GLU A 15 2.02 19.77 14.07
N LEU A 16 2.88 18.79 13.82
CA LEU A 16 3.95 18.90 12.81
C LEU A 16 3.36 19.10 11.40
N ILE A 17 2.35 18.35 11.03
CA ILE A 17 1.66 18.47 9.73
C ILE A 17 1.03 19.86 9.58
N GLU A 18 0.40 20.38 10.63
CA GLU A 18 -0.29 21.66 10.60
C GLU A 18 0.67 22.83 10.36
N LEU A 19 1.91 22.76 10.86
CA LEU A 19 2.95 23.77 10.57
C LEU A 19 3.23 23.93 9.07
N PHE A 20 2.96 22.91 8.27
CA PHE A 20 3.18 22.87 6.82
C PHE A 20 1.87 22.92 6.01
N SER A 21 0.74 23.26 6.64
CA SER A 21 -0.59 23.22 6.00
C SER A 21 -0.74 24.18 4.80
N THR A 22 0.09 25.20 4.68
CA THR A 22 0.12 26.13 3.53
C THR A 22 0.87 25.58 2.33
N MET A 23 1.63 24.51 2.49
CA MET A 23 2.37 23.85 1.41
C MET A 23 1.50 22.80 0.69
N ASN A 24 1.91 22.45 -0.53
CA ASN A 24 1.39 21.26 -1.18
C ASN A 24 1.73 20.03 -0.32
N PRO A 25 0.79 19.09 -0.08
CA PRO A 25 1.01 17.93 0.79
C PRO A 25 2.27 17.10 0.47
N THR A 26 2.59 16.90 -0.82
CA THR A 26 3.82 16.19 -1.20
C THR A 26 5.06 16.97 -0.81
N GLU A 27 5.03 18.29 -0.98
CA GLU A 27 6.12 19.17 -0.57
C GLU A 27 6.26 19.23 0.94
N ALA A 28 5.15 19.34 1.69
CA ALA A 28 5.14 19.27 3.15
C ALA A 28 5.79 17.97 3.64
N LEU A 29 5.41 16.83 3.07
CA LEU A 29 6.02 15.54 3.39
C LEU A 29 7.52 15.54 3.10
N GLU A 30 7.96 16.07 1.97
CA GLU A 30 9.39 16.15 1.62
C GLU A 30 10.16 17.00 2.65
N GLN A 31 9.65 18.19 3.02
CA GLN A 31 10.32 19.05 3.99
C GLN A 31 10.41 18.40 5.38
N ILE A 32 9.33 17.78 5.86
CA ILE A 32 9.32 17.02 7.12
C ILE A 32 10.33 15.87 7.05
N SER A 33 10.33 15.11 5.94
CA SER A 33 11.25 14.00 5.72
C SER A 33 12.71 14.43 5.74
N PHE A 34 13.04 15.56 5.12
CA PHE A 34 14.40 16.10 5.15
C PHE A 34 14.86 16.46 6.56
N LEU A 35 13.99 17.05 7.38
CA LEU A 35 14.33 17.38 8.77
C LEU A 35 14.56 16.12 9.61
N ILE A 36 13.69 15.11 9.48
CA ILE A 36 13.88 13.83 10.17
C ILE A 36 15.19 13.17 9.71
N PHE A 37 15.43 13.17 8.39
CA PHE A 37 16.64 12.62 7.82
C PHE A 37 17.92 13.31 8.34
N LEU A 38 17.97 14.64 8.39
CA LEU A 38 19.13 15.38 8.88
C LEU A 38 19.49 15.00 10.32
N LYS A 39 18.49 14.76 11.15
CA LYS A 39 18.69 14.27 12.51
C LYS A 39 19.24 12.85 12.52
N ARG A 40 18.63 11.92 11.74
CA ARG A 40 19.07 10.54 11.65
C ARG A 40 20.48 10.40 11.07
N LEU A 41 20.85 11.28 10.16
CA LEU A 41 22.19 11.32 9.55
C LEU A 41 23.28 11.52 10.63
N GLU A 42 23.11 12.49 11.52
CA GLU A 42 24.06 12.70 12.63
C GLU A 42 24.05 11.54 13.62
N GLU A 43 22.87 11.00 13.95
CA GLU A 43 22.75 9.86 14.85
C GLU A 43 23.44 8.61 14.31
N GLU A 44 23.37 8.37 12.99
CA GLU A 44 24.04 7.25 12.33
C GLU A 44 25.55 7.46 12.27
N ASP A 45 26.01 8.66 11.97
CA ASP A 45 27.43 9.01 11.95
C ASP A 45 28.05 8.82 13.33
N ASN A 46 27.37 9.30 14.39
CA ASN A 46 27.81 9.11 15.78
C ASN A 46 27.84 7.63 16.19
N LYS A 47 26.87 6.84 15.71
CA LYS A 47 26.85 5.38 15.95
C LYS A 47 28.06 4.71 15.31
N LYS A 48 28.32 4.99 14.03
CA LYS A 48 29.48 4.45 13.30
C LYS A 48 30.81 4.84 13.96
N ALA A 49 30.91 6.09 14.45
CA ALA A 49 32.06 6.54 15.20
C ALA A 49 32.28 5.73 16.49
N ASN A 50 31.22 5.48 17.25
CA ASN A 50 31.28 4.67 18.46
C ASN A 50 31.61 3.20 18.16
N ASP A 51 31.03 2.61 17.13
CA ASP A 51 31.30 1.24 16.73
C ASP A 51 32.78 1.08 16.29
N ALA A 52 33.31 2.04 15.51
CA ALA A 52 34.71 2.06 15.10
C ALA A 52 35.67 2.21 16.32
N LEU A 53 35.29 3.04 17.28
CA LEU A 53 36.07 3.19 18.55
C LEU A 53 36.13 1.86 19.32
N LEU A 54 35.01 1.11 19.38
CA LEU A 54 34.96 -0.19 20.05
C LEU A 54 35.78 -1.26 19.32
N GLU A 55 35.90 -1.13 18.01
CA GLU A 55 36.67 -2.05 17.15
C GLU A 55 38.12 -1.60 16.96
N GLU A 56 38.55 -0.51 17.62
CA GLU A 56 39.90 0.09 17.48
C GLU A 56 40.23 0.44 15.99
N LYS A 57 39.25 0.92 15.24
CA LYS A 57 39.38 1.32 13.83
C LYS A 57 39.30 2.83 13.66
N ASP A 58 40.00 3.35 12.67
CA ASP A 58 39.82 4.75 12.25
C ASP A 58 38.41 4.97 11.67
N PHE A 59 37.81 6.11 12.00
CA PHE A 59 36.52 6.54 11.47
C PHE A 59 36.64 7.94 10.88
N ASP A 60 36.17 8.10 9.66
CA ASP A 60 36.10 9.40 8.98
C ASP A 60 34.63 9.87 8.95
N SER A 61 34.31 10.83 9.82
CA SER A 61 32.98 11.41 9.93
C SER A 61 32.62 12.17 8.66
N ILE A 62 31.37 12.02 8.18
CA ILE A 62 30.84 12.80 7.06
C ILE A 62 30.82 14.31 7.37
N PHE A 63 30.82 14.68 8.64
CA PHE A 63 30.81 16.07 9.12
C PHE A 63 32.20 16.63 9.40
N LYS A 64 33.30 15.90 9.17
CA LYS A 64 34.66 16.27 9.54
C LYS A 64 35.05 17.70 9.12
N ASP A 65 34.70 18.08 7.88
CA ASP A 65 34.97 19.44 7.36
C ASP A 65 33.70 20.33 7.33
N ASN A 66 32.61 19.84 7.91
CA ASN A 66 31.29 20.47 7.87
C ASN A 66 30.56 20.35 9.21
N GLU A 67 31.25 20.51 10.33
CA GLU A 67 30.66 20.34 11.69
C GLU A 67 29.42 21.22 11.89
N GLY A 68 29.35 22.39 11.28
CA GLY A 68 28.19 23.27 11.32
C GLY A 68 26.92 22.68 10.68
N CYS A 69 27.03 21.56 9.94
CA CYS A 69 25.90 20.86 9.32
C CYS A 69 25.27 19.80 10.26
N GLN A 70 25.93 19.47 11.39
CA GLN A 70 25.39 18.57 12.40
C GLN A 70 24.09 19.14 12.98
N TRP A 71 23.08 18.32 13.15
CA TRP A 71 21.78 18.70 13.74
C TRP A 71 21.94 19.37 15.09
N SER A 72 22.78 18.81 15.96
CA SER A 72 23.07 19.32 17.31
C SER A 72 23.64 20.74 17.33
N LYS A 73 24.31 21.17 16.27
CA LYS A 73 24.94 22.49 16.17
C LYS A 73 23.98 23.60 15.82
N TRP A 74 22.93 23.31 15.02
CA TRP A 74 22.02 24.34 14.53
C TRP A 74 20.60 24.24 15.07
N ALA A 75 20.16 23.08 15.57
CA ALA A 75 18.79 22.86 16.03
C ALA A 75 18.31 23.82 17.13
N ASN A 76 19.22 24.39 17.90
CA ASN A 76 18.93 25.31 18.99
C ASN A 76 19.25 26.80 18.67
N MET A 77 19.53 27.12 17.40
CA MET A 77 19.78 28.49 16.98
C MET A 77 18.49 29.36 17.03
N SER A 78 18.67 30.69 17.06
CA SER A 78 17.53 31.61 16.93
C SER A 78 16.86 31.47 15.55
N ALA A 79 15.58 31.90 15.44
CA ALA A 79 14.79 31.72 14.23
C ALA A 79 15.45 32.26 12.96
N ASP A 80 16.04 33.47 13.03
CA ASP A 80 16.71 34.08 11.88
C ASP A 80 18.06 33.41 11.56
N ALA A 81 18.74 32.86 12.54
CA ALA A 81 19.99 32.15 12.36
C ALA A 81 19.76 30.73 11.80
N ILE A 82 18.81 29.97 12.35
CA ILE A 82 18.55 28.60 11.95
C ILE A 82 18.12 28.50 10.47
N ILE A 83 17.26 29.42 9.99
CA ILE A 83 16.79 29.37 8.62
C ILE A 83 17.91 29.64 7.62
N LYS A 84 18.80 30.59 7.93
CA LYS A 84 20.00 30.87 7.11
C LYS A 84 20.97 29.68 7.13
N GLN A 85 21.23 29.12 8.32
CA GLN A 85 22.13 27.98 8.46
C GLN A 85 21.63 26.78 7.66
N VAL A 86 20.34 26.44 7.80
CA VAL A 86 19.79 25.28 7.08
C VAL A 86 19.76 25.52 5.57
N ARG A 87 19.28 26.69 5.12
CA ARG A 87 19.17 27.00 3.69
C ARG A 87 20.52 27.15 3.00
N ASP A 88 21.44 27.89 3.61
CA ASP A 88 22.65 28.37 2.94
C ASP A 88 23.87 27.47 3.22
N VAL A 89 23.82 26.60 4.23
CA VAL A 89 24.93 25.71 4.62
C VAL A 89 24.53 24.24 4.61
N VAL A 90 23.49 23.87 5.38
CA VAL A 90 23.11 22.44 5.56
C VAL A 90 22.58 21.82 4.26
N PHE A 91 21.65 22.49 3.56
CA PHE A 91 21.09 21.95 2.31
C PHE A 91 22.11 21.91 1.17
N PRO A 92 23.00 22.90 0.95
CA PRO A 92 24.13 22.71 0.05
C PRO A 92 25.02 21.52 0.41
N PHE A 93 25.35 21.34 1.68
CA PHE A 93 26.16 20.21 2.15
C PHE A 93 25.51 18.86 1.80
N ILE A 94 24.23 18.64 2.14
CA ILE A 94 23.58 17.35 1.85
C ILE A 94 23.51 17.02 0.35
N ARG A 95 23.50 18.04 -0.51
CA ARG A 95 23.57 17.83 -1.97
C ARG A 95 24.95 17.38 -2.46
N THR A 96 25.99 17.63 -1.68
CA THR A 96 27.37 17.20 -2.00
C THR A 96 27.74 15.84 -1.43
N LEU A 97 26.87 15.25 -0.60
CA LEU A 97 27.08 13.91 -0.08
C LEU A 97 27.08 12.91 -1.23
N HIS A 98 28.27 12.39 -1.56
CA HIS A 98 28.47 11.44 -2.67
C HIS A 98 28.90 10.06 -2.17
N ASP A 99 28.99 9.90 -0.87
CA ASP A 99 29.46 8.65 -0.26
C ASP A 99 28.45 7.54 -0.53
N GLU A 100 28.90 6.49 -1.23
CA GLU A 100 28.10 5.28 -1.48
C GLU A 100 27.67 4.57 -0.18
N SER A 101 28.34 4.85 0.95
CA SER A 101 27.97 4.34 2.26
C SER A 101 26.73 5.03 2.85
N PHE A 102 26.36 6.23 2.33
CA PHE A 102 25.16 6.98 2.69
C PHE A 102 24.18 7.01 1.52
N ILE A 103 23.33 6.04 1.47
CA ILE A 103 22.37 5.79 0.39
C ILE A 103 21.43 6.98 0.13
N TYR A 104 21.11 7.74 1.18
CA TYR A 104 20.34 8.98 1.11
C TYR A 104 20.98 10.04 0.22
N ALA A 105 22.32 10.08 0.13
CA ALA A 105 23.05 11.08 -0.63
C ALA A 105 22.61 11.15 -2.09
N LYS A 106 22.45 10.01 -2.75
CA LYS A 106 22.02 9.92 -4.15
C LYS A 106 20.68 10.63 -4.40
N TYR A 107 19.77 10.60 -3.44
CA TYR A 107 18.40 11.09 -3.57
C TYR A 107 18.24 12.54 -3.09
N LEU A 108 19.19 13.03 -2.28
CA LEU A 108 19.22 14.40 -1.79
C LEU A 108 19.90 15.37 -2.76
N LYS A 109 20.56 14.87 -3.80
CA LYS A 109 21.26 15.71 -4.79
C LYS A 109 20.41 16.86 -5.33
N ASN A 110 19.09 16.66 -5.47
CA ASN A 110 18.15 17.67 -5.96
C ASN A 110 17.19 18.14 -4.87
N ALA A 111 17.51 17.95 -3.58
CA ALA A 111 16.68 18.42 -2.49
C ALA A 111 16.62 19.95 -2.48
N THR A 112 15.43 20.51 -2.31
CA THR A 112 15.19 21.94 -2.19
C THR A 112 14.67 22.26 -0.81
N PHE A 113 15.19 23.33 -0.21
CA PHE A 113 14.68 23.85 1.04
C PHE A 113 13.62 24.90 0.78
N ASN A 114 12.36 24.62 1.12
CA ASN A 114 11.22 25.46 0.77
C ASN A 114 10.50 26.00 2.02
N ILE A 115 11.08 25.85 3.22
CA ILE A 115 10.53 26.43 4.45
C ILE A 115 10.93 27.91 4.48
N GLU A 116 9.96 28.82 4.29
CA GLU A 116 10.21 30.26 4.23
C GLU A 116 10.10 30.91 5.63
N ASN A 117 9.20 30.41 6.49
CA ASN A 117 8.95 30.96 7.81
C ASN A 117 9.92 30.40 8.85
N PRO A 118 10.78 31.25 9.46
CA PRO A 118 11.74 30.81 10.48
C PRO A 118 11.08 30.16 11.70
N GLN A 119 9.88 30.63 12.11
CA GLN A 119 9.18 30.07 13.25
C GLN A 119 8.63 28.67 12.98
N THR A 120 8.18 28.41 11.74
CA THR A 120 7.78 27.05 11.30
C THR A 120 8.95 26.08 11.45
N LEU A 121 10.15 26.47 11.01
CA LEU A 121 11.35 25.64 11.15
C LEU A 121 11.70 25.36 12.61
N VAL A 122 11.71 26.40 13.46
CA VAL A 122 12.01 26.25 14.91
C VAL A 122 11.02 25.32 15.59
N GLN A 123 9.72 25.45 15.28
CA GLN A 123 8.69 24.60 15.90
C GLN A 123 8.79 23.16 15.39
N ALA A 124 9.02 22.96 14.09
CA ALA A 124 9.22 21.62 13.51
C ALA A 124 10.43 20.92 14.16
N VAL A 125 11.56 21.62 14.30
CA VAL A 125 12.76 21.09 14.97
C VAL A 125 12.49 20.73 16.43
N LYS A 126 11.73 21.55 17.16
CA LYS A 126 11.33 21.24 18.54
C LYS A 126 10.51 19.96 18.63
N ILE A 127 9.51 19.80 17.76
CA ILE A 127 8.68 18.59 17.72
C ILE A 127 9.54 17.36 17.38
N ILE A 128 10.40 17.47 16.37
CA ILE A 128 11.29 16.35 15.96
C ILE A 128 12.30 15.99 17.08
N ASN A 129 12.61 16.90 17.98
CA ASN A 129 13.48 16.64 19.12
C ASN A 129 12.78 16.00 20.34
N LEU A 130 11.47 15.82 20.33
CA LEU A 130 10.75 15.15 21.42
C LEU A 130 11.20 13.69 21.58
N GLU A 131 11.16 13.19 22.81
CA GLU A 131 11.65 11.85 23.16
C GLU A 131 10.86 10.74 22.43
N GLU A 132 9.58 10.94 22.21
CA GLU A 132 8.69 10.02 21.49
C GLU A 132 9.13 9.79 20.04
N LEU A 133 9.69 10.82 19.39
CA LEU A 133 10.24 10.77 18.04
C LEU A 133 11.72 10.36 18.01
N ASN A 134 12.36 10.18 19.20
CA ASN A 134 13.78 9.89 19.32
C ASN A 134 14.14 8.40 19.44
N LYS A 135 13.16 7.50 19.37
CA LYS A 135 13.47 6.07 19.32
C LYS A 135 14.23 5.75 18.04
N LYS A 136 15.47 5.26 18.25
CA LYS A 136 16.42 4.98 17.15
C LYS A 136 16.18 3.59 16.56
N ASP A 137 15.02 3.39 15.95
CA ASP A 137 14.71 2.13 15.28
C ASP A 137 13.86 2.35 14.03
N SER A 138 14.10 1.55 13.00
CA SER A 138 13.40 1.62 11.73
C SER A 138 11.90 1.32 11.84
N PHE A 139 11.48 0.67 12.92
CA PHE A 139 10.07 0.43 13.18
C PHE A 139 9.34 1.74 13.53
N THR A 140 9.89 2.52 14.48
CA THR A 140 9.32 3.82 14.87
C THR A 140 9.33 4.80 13.69
N ASP A 141 10.45 4.87 12.95
CA ASP A 141 10.58 5.74 11.78
C ASP A 141 9.57 5.37 10.68
N GLY A 142 9.40 4.07 10.42
CA GLY A 142 8.41 3.56 9.49
C GLY A 142 6.97 3.89 9.88
N LEU A 143 6.60 3.76 11.17
CA LEU A 143 5.29 4.14 11.68
C LEU A 143 5.01 5.63 11.50
N ILE A 144 5.98 6.48 11.86
CA ILE A 144 5.90 7.93 11.69
C ILE A 144 5.64 8.26 10.21
N TYR A 145 6.47 7.70 9.32
CA TYR A 145 6.36 7.99 7.89
C TYR A 145 5.01 7.53 7.30
N LYS A 146 4.55 6.36 7.68
CA LYS A 146 3.25 5.82 7.26
C LYS A 146 2.08 6.66 7.75
N TYR A 147 2.17 7.19 8.99
CA TYR A 147 1.21 8.14 9.51
C TYR A 147 1.18 9.43 8.67
N LEU A 148 2.34 10.03 8.39
CA LEU A 148 2.47 11.23 7.58
C LEU A 148 1.89 11.03 6.17
N LEU A 149 2.21 9.92 5.51
CA LEU A 149 1.64 9.55 4.20
C LEU A 149 0.10 9.50 4.22
N SER A 150 -0.45 8.89 5.27
CA SER A 150 -1.90 8.74 5.42
C SER A 150 -2.60 10.06 5.67
N ARG A 151 -2.09 10.87 6.60
CA ARG A 151 -2.71 12.15 7.00
C ARG A 151 -2.63 13.21 5.90
N LEU A 152 -1.52 13.25 5.18
CA LEU A 152 -1.34 14.16 4.05
C LEU A 152 -2.06 13.70 2.77
N ASN A 153 -2.66 12.51 2.77
CA ASN A 153 -3.38 11.93 1.63
C ASN A 153 -2.62 12.04 0.29
N ILE A 154 -1.33 11.76 0.34
CA ILE A 154 -0.40 11.93 -0.80
C ILE A 154 -0.84 11.13 -2.03
N GLU A 155 -1.30 9.91 -1.83
CA GLU A 155 -1.66 9.00 -2.92
C GLU A 155 -2.95 9.40 -3.64
N GLY A 156 -3.90 10.03 -2.93
CA GLY A 156 -5.17 10.49 -3.51
C GLY A 156 -5.03 11.61 -4.55
N GLN A 157 -3.94 12.37 -4.52
CA GLN A 157 -3.69 13.50 -5.42
C GLN A 157 -3.34 13.08 -6.85
N ASN A 158 -2.73 11.90 -7.05
CA ASN A 158 -2.20 11.46 -8.35
C ASN A 158 -3.18 10.62 -9.17
N LYS A 159 -4.49 10.62 -8.84
CA LYS A 159 -5.51 9.79 -9.51
C LYS A 159 -5.24 8.28 -9.43
N GLN A 160 -4.27 7.86 -8.68
CA GLN A 160 -3.98 6.48 -8.34
C GLN A 160 -4.63 6.21 -6.98
N TYR A 161 -5.39 5.12 -6.90
CA TYR A 161 -6.08 4.78 -5.65
C TYR A 161 -5.09 4.13 -4.68
N LYS A 162 -5.01 4.68 -3.47
CA LYS A 162 -4.29 4.00 -2.40
C LYS A 162 -4.91 2.63 -2.17
N THR A 163 -4.10 1.59 -2.25
CA THR A 163 -4.53 0.25 -1.88
C THR A 163 -4.53 0.15 -0.35
N PRO A 164 -5.68 -0.16 0.28
CA PRO A 164 -5.74 -0.35 1.72
C PRO A 164 -4.77 -1.44 2.19
N ASP A 165 -4.16 -1.25 3.34
CA ASP A 165 -3.11 -2.14 3.86
C ASP A 165 -3.56 -3.59 4.04
N HIS A 166 -4.83 -3.83 4.39
CA HIS A 166 -5.38 -5.18 4.51
C HIS A 166 -5.50 -5.90 3.15
N ILE A 167 -5.71 -5.15 2.06
CA ILE A 167 -5.70 -5.69 0.69
C ILE A 167 -4.26 -5.94 0.22
N VAL A 168 -3.33 -5.03 0.57
CA VAL A 168 -1.89 -5.27 0.33
C VAL A 168 -1.45 -6.56 1.04
N HIS A 169 -1.85 -6.73 2.31
CA HIS A 169 -1.57 -7.96 3.07
C HIS A 169 -2.15 -9.20 2.38
N LEU A 170 -3.42 -9.16 1.95
CA LEU A 170 -4.01 -10.25 1.18
C LEU A 170 -3.16 -10.61 -0.03
N MET A 171 -2.79 -9.60 -0.86
CA MET A 171 -2.00 -9.85 -2.06
C MET A 171 -0.62 -10.44 -1.76
N ILE A 172 0.04 -10.00 -0.68
CA ILE A 172 1.30 -10.58 -0.19
C ILE A 172 1.13 -12.06 0.16
N GLU A 173 0.09 -12.42 0.90
CA GLU A 173 -0.17 -13.81 1.30
C GLU A 173 -0.54 -14.73 0.11
N LEU A 174 -1.09 -14.16 -0.96
CA LEU A 174 -1.36 -14.91 -2.20
C LEU A 174 -0.09 -15.21 -2.99
N VAL A 175 0.86 -14.26 -3.07
CA VAL A 175 2.08 -14.42 -3.88
C VAL A 175 3.30 -14.85 -3.09
N LYS A 176 3.28 -14.74 -1.77
CA LYS A 176 4.32 -15.20 -0.83
C LYS A 176 5.74 -14.82 -1.28
N PRO A 177 6.10 -13.52 -1.21
CA PRO A 177 7.43 -13.07 -1.58
C PRO A 177 8.51 -13.71 -0.71
N THR A 178 9.66 -14.02 -1.30
CA THR A 178 10.81 -14.61 -0.63
C THR A 178 12.07 -13.79 -0.89
N VAL A 179 13.13 -14.02 -0.11
CA VAL A 179 14.43 -13.36 -0.31
C VAL A 179 15.08 -13.72 -1.66
N ASP A 180 14.66 -14.80 -2.28
CA ASP A 180 15.20 -15.25 -3.56
C ASP A 180 14.55 -14.56 -4.76
N ASP A 181 13.43 -13.86 -4.54
CA ASP A 181 12.72 -13.12 -5.56
C ASP A 181 13.45 -11.84 -5.99
N SER A 182 13.15 -11.42 -7.21
CA SER A 182 13.35 -10.10 -7.76
C SER A 182 11.96 -9.48 -7.90
N ILE A 183 11.62 -8.55 -7.00
CA ILE A 183 10.26 -8.03 -6.80
C ILE A 183 10.13 -6.67 -7.46
N CYS A 184 9.11 -6.49 -8.31
CA CYS A 184 8.88 -5.24 -9.02
C CYS A 184 7.46 -4.71 -8.82
N ASP A 185 7.37 -3.38 -8.61
CA ASP A 185 6.15 -2.62 -8.81
C ASP A 185 6.40 -1.57 -9.91
N PRO A 186 5.87 -1.77 -11.14
CA PRO A 186 6.10 -0.87 -12.26
C PRO A 186 5.38 0.48 -12.13
N THR A 187 4.59 0.69 -11.07
CA THR A 187 3.82 1.91 -10.78
C THR A 187 3.77 2.18 -9.28
N CYS A 188 4.92 2.16 -8.62
CA CYS A 188 5.03 1.94 -7.18
C CYS A 188 4.46 3.06 -6.29
N ALA A 189 4.11 4.22 -6.83
CA ALA A 189 3.61 5.37 -6.07
C ALA A 189 4.47 5.65 -4.82
N THR A 190 3.95 5.47 -3.62
CA THR A 190 4.68 5.63 -2.34
C THR A 190 5.54 4.42 -1.97
N GLY A 191 5.55 3.35 -2.75
CA GLY A 191 6.30 2.12 -2.47
C GLY A 191 5.63 1.16 -1.49
N ASN A 192 4.34 1.32 -1.22
CA ASN A 192 3.62 0.56 -0.18
C ASN A 192 3.65 -0.98 -0.40
N PHE A 193 3.54 -1.46 -1.65
CA PHE A 193 3.66 -2.90 -1.93
C PHE A 193 5.07 -3.42 -1.69
N LEU A 194 6.08 -2.64 -2.07
CA LEU A 194 7.49 -3.03 -1.86
C LEU A 194 7.85 -3.02 -0.38
N GLU A 195 7.36 -2.03 0.37
CA GLU A 195 7.49 -1.98 1.84
C GLU A 195 6.87 -3.21 2.49
N ALA A 196 5.64 -3.56 2.11
CA ALA A 196 4.95 -4.71 2.65
C ALA A 196 5.66 -6.04 2.31
N CYS A 197 6.22 -6.18 1.09
CA CYS A 197 7.07 -7.32 0.73
C CYS A 197 8.34 -7.37 1.59
N TYR A 198 9.01 -6.24 1.82
CA TYR A 198 10.18 -6.14 2.67
C TYR A 198 9.90 -6.63 4.09
N GLN A 199 8.84 -6.11 4.72
CA GLN A 199 8.45 -6.51 6.08
C GLN A 199 8.05 -7.99 6.15
N HIS A 200 7.35 -8.51 5.14
CA HIS A 200 6.97 -9.92 5.08
C HIS A 200 8.20 -10.84 5.04
N ILE A 201 9.16 -10.55 4.15
CA ILE A 201 10.38 -11.35 4.01
C ILE A 201 11.23 -11.24 5.28
N LEU A 202 11.38 -10.03 5.84
CA LEU A 202 12.13 -9.81 7.07
C LEU A 202 11.54 -10.61 8.23
N LYS A 203 10.20 -10.60 8.37
CA LYS A 203 9.49 -11.37 9.39
C LYS A 203 9.69 -12.89 9.22
N GLN A 204 9.61 -13.40 7.99
CA GLN A 204 9.83 -14.83 7.72
C GLN A 204 11.25 -15.27 8.05
N ASN A 205 12.22 -14.36 7.93
CA ASN A 205 13.62 -14.62 8.18
C ASN A 205 14.11 -14.10 9.54
N SER A 206 13.21 -13.81 10.47
CA SER A 206 13.52 -13.48 11.85
C SER A 206 13.20 -14.64 12.78
N SER A 207 14.07 -14.90 13.76
CA SER A 207 13.80 -15.88 14.81
C SER A 207 12.66 -15.42 15.71
N PRO A 208 11.84 -16.34 16.27
CA PRO A 208 10.64 -16.00 17.03
C PRO A 208 10.89 -15.03 18.20
N GLU A 209 12.06 -15.10 18.85
CA GLU A 209 12.47 -14.21 19.92
C GLU A 209 12.63 -12.75 19.49
N PHE A 210 12.88 -12.50 18.22
CA PHE A 210 12.97 -11.16 17.62
C PHE A 210 11.66 -10.69 16.99
N ILE A 211 10.57 -11.47 17.10
CA ILE A 211 9.26 -11.09 16.58
C ILE A 211 8.41 -10.63 17.75
N LYS A 212 8.48 -9.36 18.09
CA LYS A 212 7.71 -8.77 19.19
C LYS A 212 6.47 -8.06 18.66
N LYS A 213 5.49 -7.90 19.55
CA LYS A 213 4.31 -7.08 19.29
C LYS A 213 4.20 -6.01 20.35
N ASP A 214 3.86 -4.80 19.95
CA ASP A 214 3.51 -3.74 20.88
C ASP A 214 2.08 -3.91 21.41
N GLU A 215 1.68 -3.02 22.32
CA GLU A 215 0.32 -3.01 22.89
C GLU A 215 -0.80 -2.79 21.85
N TYR A 216 -0.45 -2.27 20.67
CA TYR A 216 -1.36 -2.04 19.54
C TYR A 216 -1.37 -3.20 18.54
N GLY A 217 -0.55 -4.24 18.77
CA GLY A 217 -0.43 -5.41 17.91
C GLY A 217 0.50 -5.22 16.69
N ASN A 218 1.21 -4.11 16.59
CA ASN A 218 2.22 -3.93 15.56
C ASN A 218 3.41 -4.85 15.81
N VAL A 219 3.90 -5.49 14.76
CA VAL A 219 5.08 -6.36 14.84
C VAL A 219 6.35 -5.51 14.70
N TYR A 220 7.27 -5.66 15.62
CA TYR A 220 8.53 -4.92 15.65
C TYR A 220 9.72 -5.81 16.03
N ASP A 221 10.93 -5.21 16.05
CA ASP A 221 12.21 -5.84 16.38
C ASP A 221 12.62 -6.97 15.42
N LEU A 222 12.13 -6.91 14.16
CA LEU A 222 12.50 -7.87 13.13
C LEU A 222 13.99 -7.73 12.78
N LYS A 223 14.78 -8.77 13.05
CA LYS A 223 16.25 -8.73 12.84
C LYS A 223 16.69 -9.34 11.51
N GLY A 224 15.88 -10.20 10.91
CA GLY A 224 16.28 -10.93 9.71
C GLY A 224 17.52 -11.80 9.94
N ASP A 225 17.72 -12.28 11.15
CA ASP A 225 18.89 -13.05 11.58
C ASP A 225 19.14 -14.33 10.76
N LYS A 226 18.08 -14.84 10.09
CA LYS A 226 18.15 -16.00 9.21
C LYS A 226 18.48 -15.65 7.75
N LEU A 227 18.62 -14.36 7.41
CA LEU A 227 19.03 -13.94 6.06
C LEU A 227 20.51 -14.25 5.79
N GLU A 228 21.34 -14.28 6.86
CA GLU A 228 22.76 -14.66 6.77
C GLU A 228 23.51 -13.94 5.61
N ASN A 229 24.06 -14.71 4.68
CA ASN A 229 24.78 -14.19 3.51
C ASN A 229 23.87 -13.57 2.42
N LYS A 230 22.53 -13.60 2.59
CA LYS A 230 21.57 -13.02 1.65
C LYS A 230 21.27 -11.53 1.92
N TRP A 231 21.80 -10.93 2.98
CA TRP A 231 21.56 -9.54 3.34
C TRP A 231 21.90 -8.55 2.21
N ASP A 232 23.03 -8.75 1.54
CA ASP A 232 23.45 -7.87 0.46
C ASP A 232 22.48 -7.93 -0.74
N LYS A 233 22.06 -9.14 -1.14
CA LYS A 233 21.01 -9.32 -2.15
C LYS A 233 19.69 -8.69 -1.70
N PHE A 234 19.25 -8.96 -0.47
CA PHE A 234 18.00 -8.48 0.09
C PHE A 234 17.93 -6.96 0.07
N ASN A 235 19.00 -6.27 0.44
CA ASN A 235 19.04 -4.82 0.50
C ASN A 235 19.26 -4.14 -0.88
N LYS A 236 19.96 -4.79 -1.83
CA LYS A 236 20.37 -4.12 -3.06
C LYS A 236 19.66 -4.62 -4.32
N ASN A 237 19.24 -5.90 -4.35
CA ASN A 237 18.85 -6.57 -5.58
C ASN A 237 17.52 -7.31 -5.48
N THR A 238 16.66 -6.96 -4.53
CA THR A 238 15.35 -7.60 -4.34
C THR A 238 14.20 -6.69 -4.76
N PHE A 239 14.24 -5.39 -4.45
CA PHE A 239 13.09 -4.49 -4.57
C PHE A 239 13.30 -3.44 -5.66
N TYR A 240 12.40 -3.40 -6.65
CA TYR A 240 12.45 -2.50 -7.79
C TYR A 240 11.11 -1.77 -7.93
N GLY A 241 11.14 -0.45 -8.09
CA GLY A 241 9.94 0.34 -8.27
C GLY A 241 10.14 1.48 -9.27
N PHE A 242 9.05 1.89 -9.91
CA PHE A 242 9.09 2.90 -10.96
C PHE A 242 8.00 3.93 -10.77
N ASN A 243 8.34 5.20 -10.96
CA ASN A 243 7.43 6.34 -10.91
C ASN A 243 7.70 7.31 -12.06
N VAL A 244 6.64 7.90 -12.60
CA VAL A 244 6.77 8.98 -13.59
C VAL A 244 7.20 10.30 -12.92
N SER A 245 6.74 10.55 -11.70
CA SER A 245 7.01 11.79 -10.95
C SER A 245 8.28 11.68 -10.12
N GLN A 246 9.15 12.69 -10.22
CA GLN A 246 10.35 12.79 -9.40
C GLN A 246 10.04 12.91 -7.90
N SER A 247 9.02 13.68 -7.52
CA SER A 247 8.61 13.82 -6.13
C SER A 247 8.11 12.50 -5.56
N MET A 248 7.27 11.77 -6.30
CA MET A 248 6.81 10.44 -5.86
C MET A 248 7.95 9.41 -5.78
N THR A 249 8.95 9.51 -6.66
CA THR A 249 10.15 8.69 -6.57
C THR A 249 10.89 8.93 -5.25
N ARG A 250 11.08 10.20 -4.85
CA ARG A 250 11.70 10.54 -3.56
C ARG A 250 10.86 10.04 -2.39
N VAL A 251 9.54 10.24 -2.43
CA VAL A 251 8.62 9.75 -1.39
C VAL A 251 8.73 8.24 -1.22
N ALA A 252 8.73 7.47 -2.32
CA ALA A 252 8.85 6.02 -2.27
C ALA A 252 10.18 5.57 -1.67
N ILE A 253 11.27 6.22 -2.05
CA ILE A 253 12.60 5.93 -1.51
C ILE A 253 12.63 6.20 -0.01
N MET A 254 12.15 7.37 0.43
CA MET A 254 12.12 7.73 1.85
C MET A 254 11.25 6.76 2.65
N ASN A 255 10.07 6.36 2.09
CA ASN A 255 9.22 5.38 2.72
C ASN A 255 9.95 4.06 2.99
N LEU A 256 10.58 3.49 1.95
CA LEU A 256 11.30 2.22 2.07
C LEU A 256 12.48 2.32 3.05
N MET A 257 13.19 3.43 3.02
CA MET A 257 14.34 3.65 3.90
C MET A 257 13.93 3.84 5.35
N MET A 258 12.87 4.57 5.63
CA MET A 258 12.31 4.70 6.99
C MET A 258 11.85 3.36 7.56
N HIS A 259 11.48 2.41 6.70
CA HIS A 259 11.19 1.04 7.10
C HIS A 259 12.41 0.12 7.17
N GLY A 260 13.62 0.63 6.93
CA GLY A 260 14.89 -0.07 7.11
C GLY A 260 15.52 -0.67 5.84
N LEU A 261 14.89 -0.52 4.67
CA LEU A 261 15.50 -0.94 3.41
C LEU A 261 16.60 0.05 2.98
N GLN A 262 17.84 -0.38 3.01
CA GLN A 262 18.98 0.52 2.81
C GLN A 262 19.19 0.99 1.37
N ASN A 263 18.88 0.16 0.36
CA ASN A 263 19.16 0.46 -1.06
C ASN A 263 17.96 0.18 -1.97
N PRO A 264 16.86 0.94 -1.87
CA PRO A 264 15.71 0.73 -2.74
C PRO A 264 16.04 1.10 -4.20
N ASN A 265 15.81 0.18 -5.14
CA ASN A 265 15.97 0.45 -6.57
C ASN A 265 14.71 1.13 -7.12
N ILE A 266 14.49 2.37 -6.74
CA ILE A 266 13.36 3.16 -7.23
C ILE A 266 13.86 4.15 -8.28
N GLN A 267 13.22 4.14 -9.46
CA GLN A 267 13.64 4.97 -10.59
C GLN A 267 12.51 5.85 -11.10
N GLN A 268 12.87 7.06 -11.53
CA GLN A 268 11.95 7.95 -12.22
C GLN A 268 11.95 7.61 -13.71
N ILE A 269 10.93 6.88 -14.16
CA ILE A 269 10.73 6.55 -15.57
C ILE A 269 9.25 6.19 -15.82
N ASP A 270 8.74 6.51 -16.99
CA ASP A 270 7.47 5.97 -17.46
C ASP A 270 7.72 4.56 -18.05
N THR A 271 7.25 3.54 -17.34
CA THR A 271 7.44 2.14 -17.73
C THR A 271 6.70 1.74 -19.01
N LEU A 272 5.75 2.57 -19.47
CA LEU A 272 5.08 2.39 -20.76
C LEU A 272 5.85 3.05 -21.91
N SER A 273 6.84 3.93 -21.62
CA SER A 273 7.60 4.62 -22.66
C SER A 273 8.63 3.71 -23.34
N ARG A 274 9.02 4.08 -24.56
CA ARG A 274 10.07 3.35 -25.30
C ARG A 274 11.46 3.43 -24.67
N GLN A 275 11.67 4.33 -23.69
CA GLN A 275 12.92 4.44 -22.96
C GLN A 275 13.08 3.32 -21.91
N TYR A 276 11.99 2.64 -21.55
CA TYR A 276 12.00 1.52 -20.60
C TYR A 276 12.04 0.19 -21.37
N GLU A 277 13.22 -0.42 -21.45
CA GLU A 277 13.47 -1.59 -22.29
C GLU A 277 13.55 -2.93 -21.53
N GLU A 278 13.35 -2.90 -20.19
CA GLU A 278 13.43 -4.12 -19.39
C GLU A 278 12.37 -5.16 -19.80
N ALA A 279 12.79 -6.42 -19.80
CA ALA A 279 11.95 -7.59 -20.06
C ALA A 279 12.51 -8.82 -19.38
N ASN A 280 11.67 -9.80 -19.03
CA ASN A 280 12.05 -11.09 -18.44
C ASN A 280 13.05 -10.97 -17.26
N LYS A 281 12.79 -10.01 -16.36
CA LYS A 281 13.74 -9.64 -15.29
C LYS A 281 13.26 -10.02 -13.90
N TYR A 282 11.95 -9.98 -13.65
CA TYR A 282 11.40 -10.08 -12.31
C TYR A 282 10.70 -11.41 -12.08
N SER A 283 10.92 -12.03 -10.92
CA SER A 283 10.24 -13.27 -10.53
C SER A 283 8.92 -13.01 -9.82
N LEU A 284 8.70 -11.77 -9.32
CA LEU A 284 7.46 -11.37 -8.69
C LEU A 284 7.11 -9.93 -9.08
N ILE A 285 5.86 -9.74 -9.52
CA ILE A 285 5.29 -8.41 -9.71
C ILE A 285 4.03 -8.28 -8.84
N ILE A 286 3.97 -7.19 -8.08
CA ILE A 286 2.81 -6.87 -7.25
C ILE A 286 2.50 -5.39 -7.38
N CYS A 287 1.29 -5.03 -7.83
CA CYS A 287 0.97 -3.63 -8.13
C CYS A 287 -0.52 -3.33 -8.21
N ASN A 288 -0.83 -2.03 -8.13
CA ASN A 288 -2.13 -1.46 -8.45
C ASN A 288 -1.94 -0.33 -9.49
N PRO A 289 -1.86 -0.66 -10.79
CA PRO A 289 -1.55 0.32 -11.82
C PRO A 289 -2.72 1.27 -12.08
N PRO A 290 -2.48 2.49 -12.64
CA PRO A 290 -3.54 3.43 -12.97
C PRO A 290 -4.44 2.89 -14.09
N PHE A 291 -5.77 2.89 -13.84
CA PHE A 291 -6.74 2.19 -14.71
C PHE A 291 -7.11 2.94 -16.00
N ASN A 292 -7.21 4.27 -15.91
CA ASN A 292 -7.85 5.09 -16.95
C ASN A 292 -6.98 6.25 -17.45
N ASN A 293 -5.68 6.20 -17.24
CA ASN A 293 -4.79 7.24 -17.75
C ASN A 293 -4.74 7.17 -19.28
N LYS A 294 -4.68 8.35 -19.89
CA LYS A 294 -4.40 8.45 -21.32
C LYS A 294 -2.92 8.09 -21.55
N VAL A 295 -2.69 7.20 -22.51
CA VAL A 295 -1.34 6.78 -22.88
C VAL A 295 -0.86 7.64 -24.04
N ASN A 296 0.37 8.13 -23.94
CA ASN A 296 1.04 8.81 -25.05
C ASN A 296 1.52 7.75 -26.08
N THR A 297 0.71 7.51 -27.09
CA THR A 297 1.00 6.48 -28.10
C THR A 297 2.20 6.84 -29.00
N SER A 298 2.67 8.10 -29.02
CA SER A 298 3.84 8.50 -29.82
C SER A 298 5.16 8.08 -29.16
N ASP A 299 5.16 7.84 -27.85
CA ASP A 299 6.34 7.44 -27.06
C ASP A 299 6.16 6.09 -26.36
N ILE A 300 5.24 5.28 -26.82
CA ILE A 300 5.00 3.96 -26.20
C ILE A 300 6.03 2.92 -26.66
N ARG A 301 6.31 1.94 -25.81
CA ARG A 301 7.15 0.77 -26.11
C ARG A 301 6.73 0.12 -27.42
N THR A 302 7.69 -0.31 -28.21
CA THR A 302 7.45 -0.91 -29.54
C THR A 302 7.11 -2.38 -29.50
N ASP A 303 7.34 -3.06 -28.35
CA ASP A 303 7.04 -4.47 -28.13
C ASP A 303 5.59 -4.76 -27.71
N PHE A 304 4.78 -3.73 -27.48
CA PHE A 304 3.36 -3.92 -27.20
C PHE A 304 2.57 -4.36 -28.43
N THR A 305 1.78 -5.41 -28.23
CA THR A 305 0.87 -5.95 -29.24
C THR A 305 -0.56 -5.40 -29.10
N VAL A 306 -0.87 -4.85 -27.92
CA VAL A 306 -2.16 -4.24 -27.61
C VAL A 306 -2.20 -2.79 -28.09
N THR A 307 -3.34 -2.38 -28.65
CA THR A 307 -3.63 -0.98 -28.96
C THR A 307 -4.90 -0.58 -28.24
N ALA A 308 -4.82 0.14 -27.14
CA ALA A 308 -5.96 0.47 -26.30
C ALA A 308 -5.98 1.96 -25.92
N LYS A 309 -7.17 2.46 -25.53
CA LYS A 309 -7.31 3.84 -25.03
C LYS A 309 -6.96 3.95 -23.54
N LYS A 310 -7.11 2.86 -22.79
CA LYS A 310 -6.90 2.82 -21.34
C LYS A 310 -5.53 2.22 -21.01
N SER A 311 -4.82 2.82 -20.08
CA SER A 311 -3.48 2.42 -19.67
C SER A 311 -3.41 0.99 -19.11
N ILE A 312 -4.45 0.53 -18.44
CA ILE A 312 -4.45 -0.78 -17.76
C ILE A 312 -4.13 -1.95 -18.70
N TYR A 313 -4.55 -1.90 -19.97
CA TYR A 313 -4.26 -2.98 -20.93
C TYR A 313 -2.77 -3.04 -21.27
N TYR A 314 -2.11 -1.89 -21.37
CA TYR A 314 -0.66 -1.81 -21.58
C TYR A 314 0.09 -2.27 -20.32
N TYR A 315 -0.40 -1.94 -19.15
CA TYR A 315 0.22 -2.42 -17.90
C TYR A 315 0.12 -3.94 -17.76
N LEU A 316 -0.99 -4.57 -18.13
CA LEU A 316 -1.11 -6.02 -18.09
C LEU A 316 -0.13 -6.71 -19.07
N GLU A 317 0.03 -6.17 -20.28
CA GLU A 317 1.03 -6.67 -21.22
C GLU A 317 2.46 -6.39 -20.75
N LEU A 318 2.72 -5.21 -20.19
CA LEU A 318 4.00 -4.86 -19.57
C LEU A 318 4.38 -5.84 -18.46
N ILE A 319 3.46 -6.09 -17.51
CA ILE A 319 3.66 -7.02 -16.41
C ILE A 319 4.04 -8.40 -16.93
N PHE A 320 3.30 -8.88 -17.94
CA PHE A 320 3.63 -10.16 -18.57
C PHE A 320 5.03 -10.15 -19.22
N ASN A 321 5.40 -9.07 -19.93
CA ASN A 321 6.71 -8.96 -20.56
C ASN A 321 7.85 -8.87 -19.55
N LEU A 322 7.64 -8.22 -18.41
CA LEU A 322 8.62 -8.04 -17.34
C LEU A 322 8.89 -9.32 -16.54
N LEU A 323 7.90 -10.19 -16.40
CA LEU A 323 8.05 -11.44 -15.64
C LEU A 323 9.00 -12.41 -16.33
N THR A 324 9.83 -13.08 -15.55
CA THR A 324 10.56 -14.29 -15.96
C THR A 324 9.59 -15.46 -16.17
N ILE A 325 10.01 -16.50 -16.86
CA ILE A 325 9.26 -17.75 -16.90
C ILE A 325 9.24 -18.36 -15.50
N GLY A 326 8.06 -18.80 -15.03
CA GLY A 326 7.83 -19.21 -13.64
C GLY A 326 7.61 -18.05 -12.69
N GLY A 327 7.80 -16.82 -13.15
CA GLY A 327 7.50 -15.59 -12.36
C GLY A 327 6.01 -15.39 -12.18
N ARG A 328 5.62 -14.86 -11.02
CA ARG A 328 4.22 -14.71 -10.61
C ARG A 328 3.83 -13.26 -10.36
N CYS A 329 2.55 -12.99 -10.47
CA CYS A 329 1.99 -11.65 -10.29
C CYS A 329 0.72 -11.68 -9.46
N ALA A 330 0.54 -10.63 -8.64
CA ALA A 330 -0.77 -10.20 -8.16
C ALA A 330 -1.00 -8.74 -8.58
N VAL A 331 -2.08 -8.49 -9.32
CA VAL A 331 -2.39 -7.15 -9.83
C VAL A 331 -3.84 -6.80 -9.61
N ILE A 332 -4.11 -5.56 -9.17
CA ILE A 332 -5.47 -5.03 -9.07
C ILE A 332 -5.89 -4.47 -10.43
N VAL A 333 -7.06 -4.88 -10.89
CA VAL A 333 -7.63 -4.41 -12.16
C VAL A 333 -9.10 -4.00 -11.96
N PRO A 334 -9.62 -3.02 -12.72
CA PRO A 334 -11.05 -2.72 -12.67
C PRO A 334 -11.86 -3.90 -13.22
N GLU A 335 -13.03 -4.16 -12.66
CA GLU A 335 -13.91 -5.26 -13.06
C GLU A 335 -14.25 -5.23 -14.56
N GLY A 336 -14.28 -4.03 -15.17
CA GLY A 336 -14.46 -3.88 -16.61
C GLY A 336 -13.43 -4.59 -17.48
N ILE A 337 -12.26 -4.97 -16.93
CA ILE A 337 -11.30 -5.85 -17.62
C ILE A 337 -11.82 -7.28 -17.71
N ALA A 338 -12.50 -7.74 -16.65
CA ALA A 338 -13.01 -9.11 -16.59
C ALA A 338 -14.01 -9.40 -17.73
N PHE A 339 -14.99 -8.49 -17.98
CA PHE A 339 -16.03 -8.69 -18.97
C PHE A 339 -15.83 -7.96 -20.32
N GLY A 340 -14.72 -7.25 -20.50
CA GLY A 340 -14.44 -6.55 -21.75
C GLY A 340 -14.37 -7.50 -22.96
N ILE A 341 -15.20 -7.27 -23.99
CA ILE A 341 -15.32 -8.11 -25.20
C ILE A 341 -14.67 -7.49 -26.42
N LYS A 342 -14.20 -6.25 -26.34
CA LYS A 342 -13.54 -5.59 -27.47
C LYS A 342 -12.26 -6.32 -27.85
N LYS A 343 -11.89 -6.27 -29.12
CA LYS A 343 -10.76 -7.01 -29.70
C LYS A 343 -9.46 -6.90 -28.86
N ASN A 344 -9.10 -5.69 -28.42
CA ASN A 344 -7.89 -5.45 -27.65
C ASN A 344 -8.00 -5.92 -26.18
N GLU A 345 -9.20 -5.84 -25.62
CA GLU A 345 -9.51 -6.33 -24.27
C GLU A 345 -9.41 -7.85 -24.22
N LYS A 346 -9.96 -8.52 -25.23
CA LYS A 346 -9.86 -9.97 -25.41
C LYS A 346 -8.41 -10.42 -25.58
N LYS A 347 -7.61 -9.69 -26.37
CA LYS A 347 -6.20 -10.03 -26.64
C LYS A 347 -5.34 -10.13 -25.40
N VAL A 348 -5.51 -9.20 -24.43
CA VAL A 348 -4.79 -9.26 -23.15
C VAL A 348 -5.20 -10.49 -22.33
N LYS A 349 -6.50 -10.81 -22.30
CA LYS A 349 -6.98 -12.00 -21.58
C LYS A 349 -6.50 -13.30 -22.26
N GLU A 350 -6.49 -13.34 -23.59
CA GLU A 350 -5.88 -14.44 -24.34
C GLU A 350 -4.40 -14.60 -24.03
N LEU A 351 -3.64 -13.49 -23.93
CA LEU A 351 -2.24 -13.50 -23.53
C LEU A 351 -2.05 -14.14 -22.15
N LEU A 352 -2.81 -13.67 -21.16
CA LEU A 352 -2.71 -14.15 -19.78
C LEU A 352 -3.15 -15.60 -19.60
N MET A 353 -4.07 -16.10 -20.45
CA MET A 353 -4.60 -17.46 -20.29
C MET A 353 -3.87 -18.51 -21.15
N ASN A 354 -3.27 -18.11 -22.27
CA ASN A 354 -2.57 -19.04 -23.16
C ASN A 354 -1.06 -19.15 -22.84
N TYR A 355 -0.47 -18.07 -22.30
CA TYR A 355 0.98 -17.97 -22.05
C TYR A 355 1.34 -17.74 -20.59
N ALA A 356 0.32 -17.64 -19.74
CA ALA A 356 0.45 -17.71 -18.30
C ALA A 356 -0.68 -18.59 -17.74
N ARG A 357 -0.47 -19.14 -16.56
CA ARG A 357 -1.51 -19.81 -15.77
C ARG A 357 -2.18 -18.74 -14.93
N LEU A 358 -3.43 -18.40 -15.28
CA LEU A 358 -4.28 -17.54 -14.45
C LEU A 358 -4.76 -18.37 -13.25
N ASP A 359 -4.12 -18.19 -12.11
CA ASP A 359 -4.35 -18.95 -10.89
C ASP A 359 -5.68 -18.57 -10.23
N ALA A 360 -5.96 -17.24 -10.16
CA ALA A 360 -7.16 -16.74 -9.48
C ALA A 360 -7.69 -15.43 -10.04
N VAL A 361 -9.00 -15.25 -9.90
CA VAL A 361 -9.74 -13.99 -10.03
C VAL A 361 -10.52 -13.76 -8.73
N ILE A 362 -10.10 -12.78 -7.94
CA ILE A 362 -10.75 -12.44 -6.67
C ILE A 362 -11.50 -11.13 -6.85
N LYS A 363 -12.81 -11.18 -6.84
CA LYS A 363 -13.69 -10.01 -6.90
C LYS A 363 -13.67 -9.31 -5.56
N LEU A 364 -13.20 -8.07 -5.53
CA LEU A 364 -13.12 -7.27 -4.34
C LEU A 364 -14.45 -6.58 -4.04
N HIS A 365 -14.69 -6.30 -2.75
CA HIS A 365 -15.86 -5.55 -2.33
C HIS A 365 -15.87 -4.13 -2.91
N LEU A 366 -17.05 -3.68 -3.39
CA LEU A 366 -17.22 -2.40 -4.11
C LEU A 366 -16.69 -1.17 -3.34
N LYS A 367 -16.76 -1.19 -2.01
CA LYS A 367 -16.40 -0.06 -1.13
C LYS A 367 -14.94 0.00 -0.70
N ILE A 368 -14.08 -0.90 -1.16
CA ILE A 368 -12.68 -0.97 -0.73
C ILE A 368 -11.93 0.34 -0.95
N PHE A 369 -12.17 1.03 -2.08
CA PHE A 369 -11.53 2.30 -2.42
C PHE A 369 -12.36 3.54 -2.04
N GLN A 370 -13.45 3.39 -1.31
CA GLN A 370 -14.35 4.48 -0.93
C GLN A 370 -13.68 5.64 -0.17
N PRO A 371 -12.77 5.42 0.80
CA PRO A 371 -12.09 6.51 1.51
C PRO A 371 -11.33 7.45 0.57
N PHE A 372 -10.97 6.96 -0.62
CA PHE A 372 -10.22 7.70 -1.64
C PHE A 372 -11.12 8.22 -2.77
N GLY A 373 -12.44 8.23 -2.57
CA GLY A 373 -13.40 9.03 -3.32
C GLY A 373 -14.20 8.35 -4.41
N LYS A 374 -14.13 7.01 -4.63
CA LYS A 374 -14.96 6.37 -5.67
C LYS A 374 -15.33 4.93 -5.35
N ASP A 375 -16.59 4.58 -5.69
CA ASP A 375 -17.04 3.20 -5.79
C ASP A 375 -16.54 2.62 -7.11
N ILE A 376 -15.47 1.82 -7.03
CA ILE A 376 -14.92 1.13 -8.20
C ILE A 376 -14.89 -0.36 -7.90
N SER A 377 -15.63 -1.12 -8.68
CA SER A 377 -15.54 -2.57 -8.66
C SER A 377 -14.21 -3.03 -9.28
N THR A 378 -13.46 -3.80 -8.52
CA THR A 378 -12.12 -4.26 -8.89
C THR A 378 -11.93 -5.74 -8.59
N ASN A 379 -10.97 -6.34 -9.28
CA ASN A 379 -10.55 -7.72 -9.05
C ASN A 379 -9.04 -7.76 -8.78
N ILE A 380 -8.59 -8.73 -7.99
CA ILE A 380 -7.20 -9.14 -7.97
C ILE A 380 -7.06 -10.29 -8.99
N LEU A 381 -6.14 -10.16 -9.93
CA LEU A 381 -5.69 -11.25 -10.79
C LEU A 381 -4.38 -11.80 -10.23
N VAL A 382 -4.33 -13.13 -10.06
CA VAL A 382 -3.10 -13.84 -9.69
C VAL A 382 -2.74 -14.78 -10.83
N PHE A 383 -1.52 -14.67 -11.35
CA PHE A 383 -1.08 -15.52 -12.46
C PHE A 383 0.41 -15.81 -12.43
N THR A 384 0.82 -16.90 -13.08
CA THR A 384 2.21 -17.37 -13.21
C THR A 384 2.56 -17.49 -14.69
N LYS A 385 3.64 -16.84 -15.15
CA LYS A 385 4.08 -16.86 -16.57
C LYS A 385 4.70 -18.20 -16.96
N GLY A 386 4.38 -18.72 -18.14
CA GLY A 386 5.08 -19.84 -18.78
C GLY A 386 4.27 -21.13 -18.85
N GLU A 387 3.13 -21.21 -18.20
CA GLU A 387 2.22 -22.36 -18.26
C GLU A 387 0.84 -21.92 -18.75
N PRO A 388 0.15 -22.69 -19.59
CA PRO A 388 -1.22 -22.35 -19.99
C PRO A 388 -2.19 -22.56 -18.84
N THR A 389 -3.28 -21.80 -18.84
CA THR A 389 -4.36 -21.94 -17.87
C THR A 389 -5.18 -23.19 -18.16
N GLU A 390 -5.39 -24.06 -17.20
CA GLU A 390 -6.33 -25.19 -17.28
C GLU A 390 -7.68 -24.86 -16.64
N LYS A 391 -7.64 -24.25 -15.46
CA LYS A 391 -8.80 -23.80 -14.70
C LYS A 391 -8.43 -22.55 -13.91
N VAL A 392 -9.41 -21.71 -13.61
CA VAL A 392 -9.25 -20.48 -12.84
C VAL A 392 -10.07 -20.59 -11.56
N TRP A 393 -9.47 -20.25 -10.43
CA TRP A 393 -10.15 -20.16 -9.16
C TRP A 393 -10.78 -18.78 -9.00
N PHE A 394 -12.10 -18.75 -8.81
CA PHE A 394 -12.88 -17.54 -8.59
C PHE A 394 -13.28 -17.42 -7.14
N TYR A 395 -13.20 -16.19 -6.60
CA TYR A 395 -13.70 -15.88 -5.26
C TYR A 395 -14.40 -14.52 -5.25
N GLU A 396 -15.52 -14.40 -4.52
CA GLU A 396 -16.21 -13.13 -4.26
C GLU A 396 -16.02 -12.72 -2.81
N MET A 397 -15.30 -11.62 -2.59
CA MET A 397 -15.16 -10.99 -1.27
C MET A 397 -16.41 -10.17 -0.97
N GLU A 398 -17.14 -10.54 0.07
CA GLU A 398 -18.33 -9.82 0.55
C GLU A 398 -17.99 -8.86 1.68
N SER A 399 -16.96 -9.17 2.48
CA SER A 399 -16.49 -8.34 3.59
C SER A 399 -14.96 -8.31 3.64
N ASP A 400 -14.41 -7.15 3.87
CA ASP A 400 -12.97 -6.94 4.07
C ASP A 400 -12.60 -6.53 5.50
N GLY A 401 -13.55 -6.67 6.46
CA GLY A 401 -13.34 -6.31 7.85
C GLY A 401 -13.60 -4.82 8.18
N TYR A 402 -14.31 -4.12 7.28
CA TYR A 402 -14.70 -2.72 7.47
C TYR A 402 -16.18 -2.51 7.17
N THR A 403 -16.77 -1.47 7.76
CA THR A 403 -18.16 -1.07 7.48
C THR A 403 -18.32 -0.66 6.01
N ILE A 404 -19.55 -0.79 5.50
CA ILE A 404 -19.89 -0.46 4.09
C ILE A 404 -20.10 1.04 3.89
N ASP A 405 -20.15 1.83 4.95
CA ASP A 405 -20.36 3.28 4.90
C ASP A 405 -19.14 4.06 4.35
N LYS A 406 -19.30 5.36 4.17
CA LYS A 406 -18.22 6.23 3.67
C LYS A 406 -17.03 6.33 4.63
N LYS A 407 -17.22 6.12 5.92
CA LYS A 407 -16.16 6.23 6.93
C LYS A 407 -15.26 5.00 6.95
N ARG A 408 -15.78 3.86 6.51
CA ARG A 408 -15.01 2.59 6.47
C ARG A 408 -14.37 2.30 7.83
N THR A 409 -15.18 2.26 8.88
CA THR A 409 -14.71 1.94 10.23
C THR A 409 -14.40 0.44 10.31
N LYS A 410 -13.27 0.10 10.93
CA LYS A 410 -12.91 -1.29 11.16
C LYS A 410 -13.93 -1.96 12.07
N ILE A 411 -14.34 -3.17 11.68
CA ILE A 411 -15.16 -4.09 12.49
C ILE A 411 -14.28 -5.22 13.01
N ASP A 412 -14.81 -6.01 13.95
CA ASP A 412 -14.07 -7.16 14.48
C ASP A 412 -13.73 -8.17 13.37
N GLY A 413 -12.49 -8.64 13.41
CA GLY A 413 -11.96 -9.58 12.43
C GLY A 413 -11.42 -8.94 11.14
N TRP A 414 -11.16 -9.79 10.16
CA TRP A 414 -10.55 -9.43 8.86
C TRP A 414 -11.50 -9.73 7.69
N GLY A 415 -12.82 -9.86 7.96
CA GLY A 415 -13.79 -10.24 6.96
C GLY A 415 -13.44 -11.56 6.28
N ASP A 416 -13.53 -11.61 4.96
CA ASP A 416 -13.25 -12.82 4.16
C ASP A 416 -11.75 -13.06 3.90
N ILE A 417 -10.86 -12.14 4.30
CA ILE A 417 -9.41 -12.25 4.00
C ILE A 417 -8.79 -13.56 4.49
N PRO A 418 -9.01 -14.01 5.74
CA PRO A 418 -8.47 -15.31 6.19
C PRO A 418 -9.02 -16.50 5.39
N ASP A 419 -10.30 -16.46 5.05
CA ASP A 419 -10.96 -17.51 4.25
C ASP A 419 -10.39 -17.58 2.83
N ILE A 420 -10.14 -16.40 2.19
CA ILE A 420 -9.51 -16.33 0.87
C ILE A 420 -8.13 -16.96 0.92
N ILE A 421 -7.29 -16.58 1.89
CA ILE A 421 -5.91 -17.07 2.04
C ILE A 421 -5.91 -18.57 2.26
N GLU A 422 -6.76 -19.07 3.17
CA GLU A 422 -6.84 -20.50 3.48
C GLU A 422 -7.27 -21.31 2.25
N LYS A 423 -8.37 -20.95 1.60
CA LYS A 423 -8.92 -21.65 0.45
C LYS A 423 -8.02 -21.56 -0.79
N PHE A 424 -7.38 -20.40 -1.02
CA PHE A 424 -6.41 -20.26 -2.11
C PHE A 424 -5.21 -21.19 -1.92
N ASN A 425 -4.72 -21.33 -0.69
CA ASN A 425 -3.63 -22.25 -0.37
C ASN A 425 -4.02 -23.73 -0.51
N LYS A 426 -5.30 -24.04 -0.32
CA LYS A 426 -5.85 -25.40 -0.43
C LYS A 426 -6.50 -25.71 -1.77
N ARG A 427 -6.47 -24.77 -2.74
CA ARG A 427 -7.21 -24.86 -4.01
C ARG A 427 -6.89 -26.09 -4.85
N ASP A 428 -5.70 -26.66 -4.71
CA ASP A 428 -5.28 -27.85 -5.44
C ASP A 428 -5.62 -29.16 -4.71
N ILE A 429 -6.14 -29.07 -3.48
CA ILE A 429 -6.43 -30.22 -2.59
C ILE A 429 -7.92 -30.37 -2.34
N GLU A 430 -8.65 -29.25 -2.18
CA GLU A 430 -10.08 -29.23 -1.87
C GLU A 430 -10.94 -29.17 -3.12
N ASP A 431 -12.19 -29.63 -3.02
CA ASP A 431 -13.18 -29.55 -4.10
C ASP A 431 -13.90 -28.19 -4.10
N PHE A 432 -13.71 -27.43 -5.16
CA PHE A 432 -14.37 -26.15 -5.42
C PHE A 432 -15.27 -26.22 -6.68
N SER A 433 -15.98 -27.32 -6.86
CA SER A 433 -16.92 -27.52 -7.99
C SER A 433 -18.28 -26.83 -7.78
N ASP A 434 -18.70 -26.59 -6.54
CA ASP A 434 -19.98 -25.99 -6.19
C ASP A 434 -20.02 -24.48 -6.42
N ARG A 435 -20.60 -24.07 -7.55
CA ARG A 435 -20.71 -22.67 -7.97
C ARG A 435 -21.79 -21.86 -7.23
N THR A 436 -22.47 -22.43 -6.26
CA THR A 436 -23.38 -21.70 -5.38
C THR A 436 -22.64 -21.06 -4.21
N LYS A 437 -21.36 -21.43 -3.99
CA LYS A 437 -20.50 -20.93 -2.90
C LYS A 437 -19.73 -19.68 -3.30
N LYS A 438 -19.08 -19.00 -2.36
CA LYS A 438 -18.25 -17.81 -2.56
C LYS A 438 -17.03 -18.05 -3.47
N CYS A 439 -16.59 -19.30 -3.60
CA CYS A 439 -15.46 -19.67 -4.44
C CYS A 439 -15.70 -20.97 -5.19
N PHE A 440 -15.17 -21.03 -6.40
CA PHE A 440 -15.31 -22.19 -7.28
C PHE A 440 -14.28 -22.15 -8.42
N PHE A 441 -14.07 -23.28 -9.09
CA PHE A 441 -13.29 -23.35 -10.31
C PHE A 441 -14.15 -23.21 -11.58
N VAL A 442 -13.56 -22.58 -12.59
CA VAL A 442 -14.08 -22.56 -13.97
C VAL A 442 -12.96 -23.02 -14.89
N THR A 443 -13.29 -23.94 -15.81
CA THR A 443 -12.30 -24.48 -16.75
C THR A 443 -11.94 -23.47 -17.84
N PHE A 444 -10.74 -23.59 -18.37
CA PHE A 444 -10.29 -22.76 -19.50
C PHE A 444 -11.24 -22.84 -20.70
N GLU A 445 -11.74 -24.05 -21.03
CA GLU A 445 -12.64 -24.24 -22.17
C GLU A 445 -13.98 -23.51 -21.99
N GLU A 446 -14.52 -23.47 -20.75
CA GLU A 446 -15.74 -22.68 -20.49
C GLU A 446 -15.46 -21.18 -20.64
N ILE A 447 -14.33 -20.67 -20.06
CA ILE A 447 -13.96 -19.26 -20.16
C ILE A 447 -13.74 -18.87 -21.63
N LYS A 448 -13.07 -19.71 -22.40
CA LYS A 448 -12.84 -19.52 -23.85
C LYS A 448 -14.12 -19.46 -24.62
N LYS A 449 -15.09 -20.37 -24.34
CA LYS A 449 -16.42 -20.39 -24.95
C LYS A 449 -17.20 -19.10 -24.69
N GLU A 450 -17.03 -18.52 -23.51
CA GLU A 450 -17.62 -17.25 -23.10
C GLU A 450 -16.75 -16.02 -23.49
N ASN A 451 -15.93 -16.13 -24.54
CA ASN A 451 -15.08 -15.06 -25.07
C ASN A 451 -14.07 -14.49 -24.07
N TYR A 452 -13.51 -15.36 -23.23
CA TYR A 452 -12.59 -14.98 -22.15
C TYR A 452 -13.20 -14.02 -21.13
N ASP A 453 -14.50 -14.15 -20.86
CA ASP A 453 -15.15 -13.43 -19.77
C ASP A 453 -14.62 -13.97 -18.43
N LEU A 454 -14.11 -13.09 -17.59
CA LEU A 454 -13.57 -13.39 -16.24
C LEU A 454 -14.48 -12.83 -15.14
N SER A 455 -15.73 -12.48 -15.46
CA SER A 455 -16.68 -11.96 -14.48
C SER A 455 -17.14 -13.07 -13.55
N PHE A 456 -17.01 -12.88 -12.25
CA PHE A 456 -17.47 -13.83 -11.24
C PHE A 456 -18.95 -14.20 -11.43
N ASN A 457 -19.81 -13.19 -11.63
CA ASN A 457 -21.26 -13.37 -11.75
C ASN A 457 -21.68 -14.17 -12.99
N LYS A 458 -20.81 -14.28 -14.00
CA LYS A 458 -21.07 -15.08 -15.20
C LYS A 458 -21.16 -16.56 -14.91
N TYR A 459 -20.40 -17.04 -13.93
CA TYR A 459 -20.23 -18.46 -13.59
C TYR A 459 -20.90 -18.85 -12.27
N LYS A 460 -21.27 -17.87 -11.44
CA LYS A 460 -21.97 -18.08 -10.17
C LYS A 460 -23.36 -18.62 -10.41
N ILE A 461 -23.73 -19.68 -9.73
CA ILE A 461 -25.09 -20.22 -9.72
C ILE A 461 -25.84 -19.62 -8.54
N ILE A 462 -26.89 -18.86 -8.82
CA ILE A 462 -27.78 -18.32 -7.80
C ILE A 462 -28.92 -19.30 -7.63
N ARG A 463 -29.00 -19.91 -6.46
CA ARG A 463 -30.21 -20.67 -6.08
C ARG A 463 -31.19 -19.69 -5.46
N TYR A 464 -32.29 -19.47 -6.14
CA TYR A 464 -33.41 -18.77 -5.54
C TYR A 464 -34.12 -19.75 -4.62
N GLU A 465 -34.07 -19.53 -3.31
CA GLU A 465 -35.03 -20.16 -2.43
C GLU A 465 -36.40 -19.56 -2.76
N GLU A 466 -37.38 -20.41 -3.12
CA GLU A 466 -38.75 -19.96 -3.20
C GLU A 466 -39.15 -19.49 -1.78
N ILE A 467 -39.23 -18.18 -1.64
CA ILE A 467 -39.75 -17.60 -0.40
C ILE A 467 -41.23 -17.97 -0.35
N ASN A 468 -41.56 -18.98 0.40
CA ASN A 468 -42.94 -19.28 0.73
C ASN A 468 -43.46 -18.19 1.66
N PHE A 469 -44.11 -17.20 1.10
CA PHE A 469 -44.64 -16.07 1.85
C PHE A 469 -45.78 -16.47 2.80
N GLY A 470 -46.18 -17.75 2.85
CA GLY A 470 -47.31 -18.22 3.63
C GLY A 470 -48.65 -17.80 3.04
N ASP A 471 -49.75 -18.16 3.69
CA ASP A 471 -51.08 -17.69 3.26
C ASP A 471 -51.20 -16.17 3.42
N PRO A 472 -51.54 -15.45 2.34
CA PRO A 472 -51.79 -14.00 2.41
C PRO A 472 -52.73 -13.59 3.53
N LYS A 473 -53.69 -14.43 3.90
CA LYS A 473 -54.62 -14.19 5.01
C LYS A 473 -53.90 -14.18 6.37
N GLU A 474 -52.96 -15.10 6.58
CA GLU A 474 -52.16 -15.15 7.82
C GLU A 474 -51.24 -13.90 7.93
N LEU A 475 -50.67 -13.50 6.81
CA LEU A 475 -49.82 -12.28 6.77
C LEU A 475 -50.62 -11.02 7.07
N ILE A 476 -51.83 -10.88 6.49
CA ILE A 476 -52.73 -9.79 6.79
C ILE A 476 -53.13 -9.79 8.28
N GLN A 477 -53.44 -10.97 8.84
CA GLN A 477 -53.77 -11.05 10.25
C GLN A 477 -52.59 -10.67 11.17
N LYS A 478 -51.37 -11.02 10.81
CA LYS A 478 -50.16 -10.56 11.52
C LYS A 478 -50.01 -9.04 11.46
N ILE A 479 -50.24 -8.45 10.27
CA ILE A 479 -50.19 -6.99 10.11
C ILE A 479 -51.22 -6.31 11.01
N ILE A 480 -52.48 -6.77 11.01
CA ILE A 480 -53.52 -6.24 11.86
C ILE A 480 -53.13 -6.33 13.34
N ASN A 481 -52.60 -7.47 13.77
CA ASN A 481 -52.15 -7.65 15.16
C ASN A 481 -51.01 -6.68 15.55
N PHE A 482 -50.06 -6.44 14.62
CA PHE A 482 -48.99 -5.45 14.85
C PHE A 482 -49.52 -4.02 14.89
N GLU A 483 -50.48 -3.66 14.03
CA GLU A 483 -51.10 -2.33 14.05
C GLU A 483 -51.86 -2.11 15.38
N GLU A 484 -52.60 -3.10 15.91
CA GLU A 484 -53.25 -3.02 17.19
C GLU A 484 -52.25 -2.88 18.34
N GLN A 485 -51.09 -3.60 18.30
CA GLN A 485 -50.03 -3.45 19.28
C GLN A 485 -49.43 -2.03 19.26
N ILE A 486 -49.13 -1.52 18.06
CA ILE A 486 -48.60 -0.15 17.87
C ILE A 486 -49.61 0.88 18.41
N LEU A 487 -50.91 0.71 18.10
CA LEU A 487 -51.96 1.61 18.57
C LEU A 487 -52.05 1.62 20.12
N ASN A 488 -52.01 0.42 20.73
CA ASN A 488 -52.08 0.30 22.19
C ASN A 488 -50.84 0.91 22.87
N THR A 489 -49.63 0.63 22.36
CA THR A 489 -48.40 1.24 22.87
C THR A 489 -48.42 2.76 22.72
N SER A 490 -48.92 3.28 21.57
CA SER A 490 -49.02 4.70 21.33
C SER A 490 -49.99 5.36 22.33
N LYS A 491 -51.13 4.72 22.65
CA LYS A 491 -52.06 5.19 23.68
C LYS A 491 -51.46 5.17 25.07
N GLU A 492 -50.63 4.19 25.42
CA GLU A 492 -49.91 4.15 26.69
C GLU A 492 -48.89 5.29 26.81
N VAL A 493 -48.13 5.55 25.73
CA VAL A 493 -47.21 6.70 25.67
C VAL A 493 -47.95 8.01 25.81
N GLU A 494 -49.11 8.18 25.13
CA GLU A 494 -49.95 9.36 25.24
C GLU A 494 -50.44 9.58 26.68
N LYS A 495 -50.89 8.52 27.38
CA LYS A 495 -51.27 8.57 28.79
C LYS A 495 -50.11 9.01 29.68
N LEU A 496 -48.92 8.47 29.48
CA LEU A 496 -47.72 8.84 30.24
C LEU A 496 -47.34 10.32 30.01
N LEU A 497 -47.41 10.81 28.79
CA LEU A 497 -47.13 12.19 28.46
C LEU A 497 -48.16 13.17 29.03
N ASN A 498 -49.42 12.75 29.09
CA ASN A 498 -50.48 13.54 29.69
C ASN A 498 -50.46 13.48 31.22
N GLY A 499 -50.04 12.36 31.84
CA GLY A 499 -49.86 12.23 33.28
C GLY A 499 -48.69 13.04 33.85
N GLU A 500 -47.62 13.22 33.08
CA GLU A 500 -46.52 14.11 33.46
C GLU A 500 -46.91 15.60 33.41
N ARG A 501 -47.91 15.98 32.61
CA ARG A 501 -48.43 17.35 32.60
C ARG A 501 -49.31 17.71 33.81
N GLU A 502 -49.94 16.73 34.44
CA GLU A 502 -50.72 16.95 35.67
C GLU A 502 -49.86 17.06 36.94
N ASN A 503 -48.59 16.57 36.90
CA ASN A 503 -47.67 16.69 38.04
C ASN A 503 -46.71 17.89 37.97
N ASN A 504 -46.77 18.72 36.95
CA ASN A 504 -45.97 19.95 36.79
C ASN A 504 -46.78 21.25 36.65
N ALA A 505 -48.08 21.25 37.09
CA ALA A 505 -48.95 22.43 37.14
C ALA A 505 -49.20 22.90 38.57
#